data_7d2798e3effb2b2213c4321b5a555c88
#
_entry.id   7d2798e3effb2b2213c4321b5a555c88
#
_cell.length_a   1.000
_cell.length_b   1.000
_cell.length_c   1.000
_cell.angle_alpha   90.00
_cell.angle_beta   90.00
_cell.angle_gamma   90.00
#
_symmetry.space_group_name_H-M   'P 1'
#
loop_
_entity.id
_entity.type
_entity.pdbx_description
1 polymer ?
#
loop_
_entity_poly.entity_id
_entity_poly.type
_entity_poly.pdbx_seq_one_letter_code
_entity_poly.pdbx_strand_id
1 'polypeptide(L)'
;MKSPVIAANGAIVREKNENKVIYENPIDTKDCIKLIEMLYKMKMFFHFYTLDGIYCSDNLTKIATKLYMAKQIGYEHLKINYFVINNLKKWEEVFEKTHGQITKCIAFTLDPKKSKELKEKLDKFSNLVYYGSGSRSVEINNKGVSKGNAVKALADYYGFKRDEIVCIGDNENDISMIEYAGVGVAMGNAIEPLKKLADYTTDTNKNNGVAKAIKKLFKI
;
A
#
# COMPACT_ATOMS: atom_id res chain seq x y z
N MET A 1 12.73 14.66 -11.26
CA MET A 1 11.73 13.96 -12.05
C MET A 1 10.35 14.35 -11.56
N LYS A 2 9.48 14.81 -12.46
CA LYS A 2 8.12 15.28 -12.14
C LYS A 2 7.09 14.18 -12.47
N SER A 3 7.27 12.99 -11.95
CA SER A 3 6.40 11.85 -12.24
C SER A 3 5.31 11.70 -11.18
N PRO A 4 4.13 11.22 -11.55
CA PRO A 4 3.07 10.87 -10.62
C PRO A 4 3.51 9.77 -9.66
N VAL A 5 2.84 9.66 -8.53
CA VAL A 5 3.11 8.66 -7.50
C VAL A 5 1.86 7.83 -7.27
N ILE A 6 2.01 6.52 -7.33
CA ILE A 6 1.03 5.54 -6.85
C ILE A 6 1.43 5.18 -5.42
N ALA A 7 0.51 5.31 -4.46
CA ALA A 7 0.75 5.05 -3.06
C ALA A 7 -0.33 4.17 -2.42
N ALA A 8 -0.08 3.70 -1.19
CA ALA A 8 -1.01 2.89 -0.39
C ALA A 8 -1.56 1.65 -1.14
N ASN A 9 -0.68 0.87 -1.77
CA ASN A 9 -1.01 -0.30 -2.60
C ASN A 9 -1.87 0.01 -3.84
N GLY A 10 -1.93 1.28 -4.26
CA GLY A 10 -2.78 1.72 -5.36
C GLY A 10 -4.08 2.36 -4.92
N ALA A 11 -4.27 2.64 -3.62
CA ALA A 11 -5.45 3.36 -3.14
C ALA A 11 -5.47 4.84 -3.58
N ILE A 12 -4.32 5.40 -3.95
CA ILE A 12 -4.22 6.78 -4.40
C ILE A 12 -3.15 6.94 -5.48
N VAL A 13 -3.45 7.76 -6.47
CA VAL A 13 -2.54 8.24 -7.51
C VAL A 13 -2.56 9.77 -7.52
N ARG A 14 -1.38 10.40 -7.37
CA ARG A 14 -1.26 11.85 -7.31
C ARG A 14 -0.19 12.37 -8.26
N GLU A 15 -0.45 13.51 -8.87
CA GLU A 15 0.60 14.31 -9.49
C GLU A 15 1.43 15.06 -8.44
N LYS A 16 2.74 14.96 -8.57
CA LYS A 16 3.66 15.55 -7.59
C LYS A 16 3.67 17.08 -7.60
N ASN A 17 3.49 17.70 -8.77
CA ASN A 17 3.67 19.16 -8.92
C ASN A 17 2.42 19.96 -8.58
N GLU A 18 1.26 19.50 -9.01
CA GLU A 18 -0.01 20.21 -8.85
C GLU A 18 -0.80 19.76 -7.64
N ASN A 19 -0.25 18.81 -6.88
CA ASN A 19 -0.94 18.19 -5.75
C ASN A 19 -2.32 17.60 -6.12
N LYS A 20 -2.50 17.29 -7.42
CA LYS A 20 -3.76 16.82 -7.99
C LYS A 20 -3.92 15.34 -7.76
N VAL A 21 -5.05 14.93 -7.22
CA VAL A 21 -5.44 13.53 -7.13
C VAL A 21 -5.96 13.10 -8.50
N ILE A 22 -5.35 12.08 -9.11
CA ILE A 22 -5.77 11.46 -10.37
C ILE A 22 -6.78 10.35 -10.11
N TYR A 23 -6.53 9.57 -9.06
CA TYR A 23 -7.36 8.44 -8.66
C TYR A 23 -7.28 8.25 -7.16
N GLU A 24 -8.40 7.89 -6.55
CA GLU A 24 -8.46 7.46 -5.15
C GLU A 24 -9.53 6.38 -4.94
N ASN A 25 -9.26 5.47 -4.02
CA ASN A 25 -10.19 4.44 -3.59
C ASN A 25 -10.04 4.23 -2.06
N PRO A 26 -10.57 5.15 -1.25
CA PRO A 26 -10.45 5.09 0.21
C PRO A 26 -11.33 3.99 0.80
N ILE A 27 -11.01 3.57 2.03
CA ILE A 27 -11.84 2.65 2.82
C ILE A 27 -13.10 3.41 3.27
N ASP A 28 -14.26 2.80 3.11
CA ASP A 28 -15.52 3.37 3.59
C ASP A 28 -15.51 3.56 5.12
N THR A 29 -16.06 4.68 5.59
CA THR A 29 -16.11 5.02 7.03
C THR A 29 -16.75 3.93 7.87
N LYS A 30 -17.83 3.31 7.39
CA LYS A 30 -18.51 2.21 8.12
C LYS A 30 -17.61 0.99 8.27
N ASP A 31 -16.82 0.67 7.26
CA ASP A 31 -15.88 -0.44 7.32
C ASP A 31 -14.66 -0.08 8.18
N CYS A 32 -14.23 1.18 8.20
CA CYS A 32 -13.22 1.67 9.16
C CYS A 32 -13.66 1.47 10.61
N ILE A 33 -14.90 1.83 10.96
CA ILE A 33 -15.43 1.68 12.33
C ILE A 33 -15.44 0.20 12.75
N LYS A 34 -16.01 -0.69 11.91
CA LYS A 34 -16.02 -2.13 12.16
C LYS A 34 -14.61 -2.71 12.30
N LEU A 35 -13.69 -2.25 11.46
CA LEU A 35 -12.29 -2.67 11.48
C LEU A 35 -11.63 -2.30 12.81
N ILE A 36 -11.81 -1.07 13.28
CA ILE A 36 -11.25 -0.61 14.56
C ILE A 36 -11.81 -1.40 15.73
N GLU A 37 -13.13 -1.61 15.79
CA GLU A 37 -13.75 -2.41 16.85
C GLU A 37 -13.13 -3.82 16.92
N MET A 38 -12.93 -4.43 15.76
CA MET A 38 -12.30 -5.74 15.65
C MET A 38 -10.84 -5.70 16.11
N LEU A 39 -10.06 -4.72 15.67
CA LEU A 39 -8.64 -4.59 16.01
C LEU A 39 -8.42 -4.34 17.51
N TYR A 40 -9.28 -3.52 18.14
CA TYR A 40 -9.24 -3.33 19.61
C TYR A 40 -9.60 -4.62 20.37
N LYS A 41 -10.66 -5.35 19.96
CA LYS A 41 -11.01 -6.66 20.55
C LYS A 41 -9.87 -7.67 20.45
N MET A 42 -9.14 -7.65 19.35
CA MET A 42 -7.98 -8.52 19.13
C MET A 42 -6.71 -8.02 19.83
N LYS A 43 -6.75 -6.83 20.45
CA LYS A 43 -5.58 -6.18 21.07
C LYS A 43 -4.40 -6.11 20.10
N MET A 44 -4.65 -5.64 18.90
CA MET A 44 -3.65 -5.43 17.86
C MET A 44 -3.19 -3.96 17.87
N PHE A 45 -1.94 -3.74 17.49
CA PHE A 45 -1.45 -2.42 17.15
C PHE A 45 -1.89 -2.08 15.74
N PHE A 46 -2.32 -0.84 15.48
CA PHE A 46 -2.71 -0.42 14.14
C PHE A 46 -2.57 1.08 13.93
N HIS A 47 -2.46 1.45 12.67
CA HIS A 47 -2.53 2.83 12.25
C HIS A 47 -3.21 2.97 10.89
N PHE A 48 -3.80 4.13 10.65
CA PHE A 48 -4.44 4.50 9.40
C PHE A 48 -3.63 5.57 8.69
N TYR A 49 -3.56 5.46 7.38
CA TYR A 49 -2.98 6.47 6.50
C TYR A 49 -4.07 7.34 5.90
N THR A 50 -3.83 8.64 5.97
CA THR A 50 -4.66 9.68 5.36
C THR A 50 -3.76 10.59 4.51
N LEU A 51 -4.33 11.60 3.88
CA LEU A 51 -3.56 12.57 3.11
C LEU A 51 -2.76 13.55 4.00
N ASP A 52 -3.21 13.77 5.24
CA ASP A 52 -2.62 14.72 6.19
C ASP A 52 -1.66 14.06 7.19
N GLY A 53 -1.63 12.72 7.28
CA GLY A 53 -0.72 12.03 8.19
C GLY A 53 -1.06 10.58 8.50
N ILE A 54 -0.50 10.10 9.60
CA ILE A 54 -0.68 8.75 10.11
C ILE A 54 -1.34 8.81 11.48
N TYR A 55 -2.49 8.18 11.61
CA TYR A 55 -3.27 8.09 12.83
C TYR A 55 -3.03 6.75 13.51
N CYS A 56 -2.42 6.77 14.69
CA CYS A 56 -1.97 5.59 15.43
C CYS A 56 -2.91 5.26 16.58
N SER A 57 -3.14 3.99 16.87
CA SER A 57 -4.00 3.51 17.97
C SER A 57 -3.50 3.88 19.37
N ASP A 58 -2.20 4.11 19.51
CA ASP A 58 -1.55 4.42 20.79
C ASP A 58 -0.14 5.00 20.58
N ASN A 59 0.50 5.43 21.67
CA ASN A 59 1.85 6.00 21.64
C ASN A 59 2.93 4.99 21.24
N LEU A 60 2.78 3.73 21.59
CA LEU A 60 3.75 2.69 21.24
C LEU A 60 3.71 2.43 19.73
N THR A 61 2.52 2.33 19.16
CA THR A 61 2.29 2.27 17.71
C THR A 61 2.91 3.46 16.99
N LYS A 62 2.71 4.69 17.51
CA LYS A 62 3.32 5.90 16.94
C LYS A 62 4.84 5.82 16.92
N ILE A 63 5.48 5.42 18.03
CA ILE A 63 6.93 5.29 18.12
C ILE A 63 7.45 4.23 17.16
N ALA A 64 6.84 3.04 17.15
CA ALA A 64 7.23 1.94 16.27
C ALA A 64 7.11 2.35 14.79
N THR A 65 6.01 3.00 14.41
CA THR A 65 5.79 3.48 13.05
C THR A 65 6.82 4.54 12.66
N LYS A 66 7.12 5.49 13.54
CA LYS A 66 8.15 6.51 13.32
C LYS A 66 9.52 5.88 13.07
N LEU A 67 9.93 4.94 13.92
CA LEU A 67 11.21 4.25 13.78
C LEU A 67 11.29 3.44 12.48
N TYR A 68 10.21 2.75 12.13
CA TYR A 68 10.12 2.01 10.87
C TYR A 68 10.27 2.94 9.66
N MET A 69 9.51 4.03 9.61
CA MET A 69 9.57 4.99 8.51
C MET A 69 10.93 5.67 8.40
N ALA A 70 11.53 6.04 9.54
CA ALA A 70 12.86 6.63 9.56
C ALA A 70 13.93 5.71 8.99
N LYS A 71 13.83 4.40 9.25
CA LYS A 71 14.72 3.39 8.67
C LYS A 71 14.56 3.27 7.16
N GLN A 72 13.34 3.46 6.63
CA GLN A 72 13.04 3.32 5.19
C GLN A 72 13.45 4.53 4.35
N ILE A 73 13.19 5.74 4.83
CA ILE A 73 13.36 6.96 4.03
C ILE A 73 14.30 8.01 4.65
N GLY A 74 14.95 7.68 5.78
CA GLY A 74 15.85 8.58 6.50
C GLY A 74 15.15 9.60 7.39
N TYR A 75 15.79 10.00 8.49
CA TYR A 75 15.21 10.92 9.47
C TYR A 75 15.01 12.34 8.95
N GLU A 76 15.88 12.80 8.06
CA GLU A 76 15.91 14.19 7.59
C GLU A 76 14.74 14.55 6.63
N HIS A 77 14.07 13.54 6.07
CA HIS A 77 13.01 13.74 5.06
C HIS A 77 11.61 13.52 5.60
N LEU A 78 11.45 13.19 6.89
CA LEU A 78 10.17 12.83 7.52
C LEU A 78 9.42 14.07 8.03
N LYS A 79 8.75 14.79 7.14
CA LYS A 79 7.70 15.77 7.51
C LYS A 79 6.32 15.09 7.52
N ILE A 80 6.18 13.98 8.26
CA ILE A 80 4.91 13.27 8.40
C ILE A 80 4.28 13.63 9.75
N ASN A 81 3.02 14.02 9.73
CA ASN A 81 2.24 14.21 10.94
C ASN A 81 1.83 12.86 11.54
N TYR A 82 2.00 12.70 12.84
CA TYR A 82 1.59 11.51 13.57
C TYR A 82 0.63 11.90 14.68
N PHE A 83 -0.59 11.38 14.60
CA PHE A 83 -1.64 11.59 15.58
C PHE A 83 -1.86 10.33 16.41
N VAL A 84 -2.25 10.47 17.68
CA VAL A 84 -2.59 9.33 18.55
C VAL A 84 -4.05 9.42 18.91
N ILE A 85 -4.79 8.37 18.59
CA ILE A 85 -6.22 8.25 18.85
C ILE A 85 -6.44 6.99 19.69
N ASN A 86 -6.80 7.16 20.93
CA ASN A 86 -6.85 6.08 21.93
C ASN A 86 -8.26 5.63 22.33
N ASN A 87 -9.30 6.13 21.69
CA ASN A 87 -10.67 5.69 21.95
C ASN A 87 -11.54 5.72 20.68
N LEU A 88 -12.58 4.91 20.68
CA LEU A 88 -13.44 4.69 19.52
C LEU A 88 -14.14 5.96 19.05
N LYS A 89 -14.72 6.76 19.98
CA LYS A 89 -15.43 7.99 19.65
C LYS A 89 -14.55 8.99 18.88
N LYS A 90 -13.29 9.15 19.32
CA LYS A 90 -12.33 10.04 18.63
C LYS A 90 -11.96 9.49 17.23
N TRP A 91 -11.97 8.18 17.04
CA TRP A 91 -11.80 7.61 15.70
C TRP A 91 -12.95 7.95 14.77
N GLU A 92 -14.20 7.89 15.26
CA GLU A 92 -15.37 8.31 14.48
C GLU A 92 -15.24 9.77 14.05
N GLU A 93 -14.86 10.67 14.98
CA GLU A 93 -14.60 12.09 14.69
C GLU A 93 -13.50 12.28 13.63
N VAL A 94 -12.43 11.46 13.67
CA VAL A 94 -11.35 11.48 12.65
C VAL A 94 -11.90 11.08 11.29
N PHE A 95 -12.70 10.02 11.21
CA PHE A 95 -13.24 9.55 9.93
C PHE A 95 -14.22 10.54 9.32
N GLU A 96 -15.05 11.18 10.14
CA GLU A 96 -15.91 12.27 9.68
C GLU A 96 -15.10 13.46 9.17
N LYS A 97 -14.09 13.90 9.93
CA LYS A 97 -13.23 15.03 9.58
C LYS A 97 -12.41 14.78 8.31
N THR A 98 -11.96 13.58 8.09
CA THR A 98 -11.16 13.21 6.91
C THR A 98 -12.04 12.94 5.68
N HIS A 99 -13.36 13.10 5.78
CA HIS A 99 -14.31 12.84 4.70
C HIS A 99 -14.10 11.48 4.01
N GLY A 100 -13.74 10.46 4.79
CA GLY A 100 -13.49 9.13 4.28
C GLY A 100 -12.17 8.96 3.49
N GLN A 101 -11.25 9.91 3.56
CA GLN A 101 -9.96 9.83 2.86
C GLN A 101 -8.96 8.91 3.56
N ILE A 102 -9.42 7.73 3.96
CA ILE A 102 -8.60 6.70 4.59
C ILE A 102 -8.07 5.77 3.50
N THR A 103 -6.81 5.91 3.15
CA THR A 103 -6.23 5.16 2.02
C THR A 103 -5.78 3.75 2.38
N LYS A 104 -5.35 3.53 3.62
CA LYS A 104 -4.84 2.24 4.09
C LYS A 104 -4.88 2.13 5.61
N CYS A 105 -5.15 0.92 6.12
CA CYS A 105 -4.85 0.54 7.49
C CYS A 105 -3.69 -0.47 7.51
N ILE A 106 -2.77 -0.35 8.46
CA ILE A 106 -1.82 -1.41 8.77
C ILE A 106 -2.08 -1.87 10.20
N ALA A 107 -2.35 -3.15 10.35
CA ALA A 107 -2.47 -3.82 11.65
C ALA A 107 -1.25 -4.73 11.86
N PHE A 108 -0.68 -4.71 13.07
CA PHE A 108 0.49 -5.52 13.39
C PHE A 108 0.45 -6.05 14.82
N THR A 109 1.22 -7.11 15.05
CA THR A 109 1.23 -7.85 16.31
C THR A 109 2.58 -8.51 16.54
N LEU A 110 2.90 -8.82 17.79
CA LEU A 110 4.06 -9.66 18.14
C LEU A 110 3.75 -11.16 18.00
N ASP A 111 2.48 -11.55 17.98
CA ASP A 111 2.01 -12.92 17.85
C ASP A 111 1.55 -13.23 16.41
N PRO A 112 2.28 -14.06 15.65
CA PRO A 112 1.88 -14.43 14.28
C PRO A 112 0.51 -15.11 14.18
N LYS A 113 0.04 -15.79 15.24
CA LYS A 113 -1.29 -16.43 15.25
C LYS A 113 -2.41 -15.39 15.14
N LYS A 114 -2.24 -14.23 15.78
CA LYS A 114 -3.21 -13.14 15.67
C LYS A 114 -3.26 -12.55 14.26
N SER A 115 -2.13 -12.49 13.56
CA SER A 115 -2.10 -12.04 12.16
C SER A 115 -2.90 -13.00 11.26
N LYS A 116 -2.79 -14.30 11.49
CA LYS A 116 -3.59 -15.30 10.77
C LYS A 116 -5.08 -15.16 11.10
N GLU A 117 -5.43 -15.06 12.39
CA GLU A 117 -6.82 -14.87 12.84
C GLU A 117 -7.43 -13.57 12.25
N LEU A 118 -6.65 -12.51 12.15
CA LEU A 118 -7.09 -11.27 11.52
C LEU A 118 -7.47 -11.49 10.05
N LYS A 119 -6.64 -12.19 9.28
CA LYS A 119 -6.93 -12.50 7.87
C LYS A 119 -8.22 -13.29 7.72
N GLU A 120 -8.42 -14.34 8.54
CA GLU A 120 -9.66 -15.14 8.55
C GLU A 120 -10.91 -14.30 8.90
N LYS A 121 -10.76 -13.28 9.73
CA LYS A 121 -11.84 -12.32 10.03
C LYS A 121 -12.06 -11.31 8.89
N LEU A 122 -10.99 -10.88 8.23
CA LEU A 122 -11.07 -9.97 7.08
C LEU A 122 -11.75 -10.61 5.87
N ASP A 123 -11.64 -11.93 5.69
CA ASP A 123 -12.33 -12.68 4.64
C ASP A 123 -13.88 -12.54 4.71
N LYS A 124 -14.41 -12.14 5.88
CA LYS A 124 -15.85 -11.88 6.08
C LYS A 124 -16.27 -10.46 5.66
N PHE A 125 -15.33 -9.58 5.37
CA PHE A 125 -15.63 -8.24 4.87
C PHE A 125 -15.74 -8.28 3.34
N SER A 126 -16.90 -7.94 2.82
CA SER A 126 -17.14 -7.90 1.36
C SER A 126 -16.41 -6.76 0.65
N ASN A 127 -16.06 -5.70 1.38
CA ASN A 127 -15.53 -4.44 0.84
C ASN A 127 -14.06 -4.18 1.18
N LEU A 128 -13.38 -5.11 1.82
CA LEU A 128 -11.97 -4.97 2.14
C LEU A 128 -11.12 -5.98 1.37
N VAL A 129 -9.90 -5.60 1.10
CA VAL A 129 -8.83 -6.45 0.59
C VAL A 129 -7.61 -6.28 1.49
N TYR A 130 -6.83 -7.33 1.65
CA TYR A 130 -5.62 -7.25 2.44
C TYR A 130 -4.43 -7.89 1.71
N TYR A 131 -3.25 -7.39 2.05
CA TYR A 131 -1.96 -7.89 1.58
C TYR A 131 -1.10 -8.28 2.77
N GLY A 132 -0.37 -9.38 2.63
CA GLY A 132 0.58 -9.83 3.65
C GLY A 132 1.90 -9.06 3.52
N SER A 133 2.27 -8.31 4.56
CA SER A 133 3.63 -7.74 4.67
C SER A 133 4.46 -8.53 5.71
N GLY A 134 4.47 -9.87 5.57
CA GLY A 134 5.12 -10.79 6.50
C GLY A 134 4.16 -11.49 7.47
N SER A 135 4.73 -12.21 8.45
CA SER A 135 3.96 -13.04 9.39
C SER A 135 3.30 -12.25 10.54
N ARG A 136 3.62 -10.99 10.70
CA ARG A 136 3.20 -10.18 11.86
C ARG A 136 2.46 -8.90 11.52
N SER A 137 2.25 -8.62 10.25
CA SER A 137 1.54 -7.43 9.78
C SER A 137 0.61 -7.73 8.62
N VAL A 138 -0.49 -6.99 8.55
CA VAL A 138 -1.50 -7.07 7.50
C VAL A 138 -1.80 -5.65 7.04
N GLU A 139 -1.67 -5.40 5.76
CA GLU A 139 -2.05 -4.15 5.11
C GLU A 139 -3.46 -4.29 4.57
N ILE A 140 -4.35 -3.40 4.94
CA ILE A 140 -5.78 -3.47 4.65
C ILE A 140 -6.17 -2.24 3.83
N ASN A 141 -6.85 -2.47 2.73
CA ASN A 141 -7.33 -1.44 1.82
C ASN A 141 -8.80 -1.68 1.47
N ASN A 142 -9.41 -0.73 0.79
CA ASN A 142 -10.72 -0.92 0.19
C ASN A 142 -10.68 -1.94 -0.95
N LYS A 143 -11.79 -2.61 -1.20
CA LYS A 143 -11.94 -3.54 -2.33
C LYS A 143 -11.67 -2.85 -3.65
N GLY A 144 -10.99 -3.54 -4.55
CA GLY A 144 -10.57 -2.98 -5.84
C GLY A 144 -9.29 -2.17 -5.78
N VAL A 145 -8.73 -1.90 -4.58
CA VAL A 145 -7.38 -1.35 -4.46
C VAL A 145 -6.37 -2.41 -4.87
N SER A 146 -5.60 -2.10 -5.91
CA SER A 146 -4.45 -2.88 -6.34
C SER A 146 -3.47 -1.99 -7.12
N LYS A 147 -2.20 -2.36 -7.16
CA LYS A 147 -1.22 -1.63 -7.98
C LYS A 147 -1.59 -1.66 -9.46
N GLY A 148 -2.18 -2.76 -9.94
CA GLY A 148 -2.65 -2.88 -11.32
C GLY A 148 -3.77 -1.91 -11.66
N ASN A 149 -4.79 -1.79 -10.81
CA ASN A 149 -5.88 -0.82 -11.02
C ASN A 149 -5.37 0.63 -10.98
N ALA A 150 -4.40 0.93 -10.12
CA ALA A 150 -3.80 2.25 -10.07
C ALA A 150 -2.94 2.55 -11.32
N VAL A 151 -2.18 1.58 -11.82
CA VAL A 151 -1.45 1.70 -13.09
C VAL A 151 -2.43 1.91 -14.24
N LYS A 152 -3.54 1.16 -14.27
CA LYS A 152 -4.60 1.34 -15.27
C LYS A 152 -5.18 2.75 -15.22
N ALA A 153 -5.57 3.23 -14.05
CA ALA A 153 -6.12 4.58 -13.88
C ALA A 153 -5.12 5.66 -14.33
N LEU A 154 -3.84 5.48 -14.06
CA LEU A 154 -2.78 6.38 -14.50
C LEU A 154 -2.57 6.32 -16.02
N ALA A 155 -2.63 5.14 -16.61
CA ALA A 155 -2.54 4.95 -18.05
C ALA A 155 -3.72 5.61 -18.77
N ASP A 156 -4.92 5.39 -18.30
CA ASP A 156 -6.15 6.03 -18.83
C ASP A 156 -6.06 7.55 -18.75
N TYR A 157 -5.53 8.09 -17.65
CA TYR A 157 -5.34 9.54 -17.46
C TYR A 157 -4.38 10.18 -18.48
N TYR A 158 -3.28 9.49 -18.81
CA TYR A 158 -2.31 9.97 -19.80
C TYR A 158 -2.57 9.50 -21.22
N GLY A 159 -3.57 8.64 -21.45
CA GLY A 159 -3.89 8.09 -22.76
C GLY A 159 -2.93 7.02 -23.24
N PHE A 160 -2.20 6.36 -22.35
CA PHE A 160 -1.31 5.25 -22.69
C PHE A 160 -2.09 3.96 -22.90
N LYS A 161 -1.70 3.20 -23.92
CA LYS A 161 -2.18 1.83 -24.15
C LYS A 161 -1.42 0.85 -23.29
N ARG A 162 -2.02 -0.32 -23.04
CA ARG A 162 -1.43 -1.38 -22.23
C ARG A 162 -0.05 -1.83 -22.74
N ASP A 163 0.12 -1.94 -24.05
CA ASP A 163 1.36 -2.35 -24.71
C ASP A 163 2.51 -1.33 -24.60
N GLU A 164 2.20 -0.10 -24.19
CA GLU A 164 3.18 0.96 -23.91
C GLU A 164 3.66 0.97 -22.46
N ILE A 165 3.15 0.04 -21.61
CA ILE A 165 3.39 0.03 -20.16
C ILE A 165 4.34 -1.10 -19.78
N VAL A 166 5.38 -0.74 -19.04
CA VAL A 166 6.29 -1.69 -18.38
C VAL A 166 6.10 -1.60 -16.88
N CYS A 167 5.87 -2.74 -16.23
CA CYS A 167 5.84 -2.84 -14.78
C CYS A 167 6.98 -3.73 -14.27
N ILE A 168 7.62 -3.32 -13.17
CA ILE A 168 8.72 -4.07 -12.53
C ILE A 168 8.35 -4.26 -11.06
N GLY A 169 8.35 -5.50 -10.57
CA GLY A 169 7.91 -5.82 -9.21
C GLY A 169 8.62 -7.00 -8.58
N ASP A 170 8.39 -7.22 -7.27
CA ASP A 170 9.04 -8.30 -6.54
C ASP A 170 8.13 -9.04 -5.54
N ASN A 171 6.92 -8.51 -5.22
CA ASN A 171 6.10 -9.06 -4.15
C ASN A 171 4.65 -9.31 -4.56
N GLU A 172 3.86 -9.87 -3.65
CA GLU A 172 2.45 -10.24 -3.85
C GLU A 172 1.58 -9.08 -4.36
N ASN A 173 1.74 -7.88 -3.79
CA ASN A 173 0.98 -6.69 -4.20
C ASN A 173 1.38 -6.12 -5.58
N ASP A 174 2.46 -6.64 -6.20
CA ASP A 174 2.89 -6.29 -7.54
C ASP A 174 2.28 -7.17 -8.64
N ILE A 175 1.75 -8.34 -8.27
CA ILE A 175 1.17 -9.30 -9.21
C ILE A 175 0.20 -8.61 -10.16
N SER A 176 -0.75 -7.86 -9.63
CA SER A 176 -1.79 -7.20 -10.42
C SER A 176 -1.25 -6.18 -11.45
N MET A 177 -0.16 -5.49 -11.17
CA MET A 177 0.42 -4.56 -12.14
C MET A 177 1.28 -5.29 -13.20
N ILE A 178 1.90 -6.40 -12.83
CA ILE A 178 2.61 -7.27 -13.78
C ILE A 178 1.61 -7.88 -14.76
N GLU A 179 0.46 -8.37 -14.29
CA GLU A 179 -0.62 -8.90 -15.17
C GLU A 179 -1.22 -7.84 -16.09
N TYR A 180 -1.34 -6.60 -15.62
CA TYR A 180 -1.91 -5.51 -16.39
C TYR A 180 -0.95 -4.98 -17.46
N ALA A 181 0.34 -4.94 -17.23
CA ALA A 181 1.34 -4.33 -18.12
C ALA A 181 1.40 -5.01 -19.50
N GLY A 182 1.88 -4.29 -20.52
CA GLY A 182 2.28 -4.86 -21.78
C GLY A 182 3.57 -5.67 -21.67
N VAL A 183 4.48 -5.24 -20.75
CA VAL A 183 5.67 -6.00 -20.36
C VAL A 183 5.77 -6.01 -18.84
N GLY A 184 5.65 -7.18 -18.26
CA GLY A 184 5.83 -7.44 -16.83
C GLY A 184 7.22 -8.00 -16.54
N VAL A 185 7.96 -7.38 -15.60
CA VAL A 185 9.31 -7.78 -15.24
C VAL A 185 9.37 -8.16 -13.75
N ALA A 186 9.81 -9.38 -13.47
CA ALA A 186 10.10 -9.80 -12.10
C ALA A 186 11.52 -9.42 -11.69
N MET A 187 11.70 -8.91 -10.49
CA MET A 187 13.03 -8.75 -9.89
C MET A 187 13.64 -10.11 -9.56
N GLY A 188 14.96 -10.23 -9.57
CA GLY A 188 15.66 -11.47 -9.22
C GLY A 188 15.38 -11.97 -7.80
N ASN A 189 15.05 -11.04 -6.88
CA ASN A 189 14.59 -11.35 -5.52
C ASN A 189 13.06 -11.47 -5.38
N ALA A 190 12.32 -11.53 -6.48
CA ALA A 190 10.87 -11.64 -6.45
C ALA A 190 10.40 -13.00 -5.93
N ILE A 191 9.15 -13.03 -5.43
CA ILE A 191 8.47 -14.27 -5.06
C ILE A 191 8.23 -15.15 -6.31
N GLU A 192 8.26 -16.47 -6.12
CA GLU A 192 8.13 -17.42 -7.22
C GLU A 192 6.83 -17.27 -8.06
N PRO A 193 5.64 -17.01 -7.48
CA PRO A 193 4.45 -16.75 -8.26
C PRO A 193 4.60 -15.59 -9.25
N LEU A 194 5.26 -14.51 -8.83
CA LEU A 194 5.47 -13.33 -9.68
C LEU A 194 6.50 -13.60 -10.79
N LYS A 195 7.59 -14.35 -10.49
CA LYS A 195 8.56 -14.77 -11.53
C LYS A 195 7.93 -15.63 -12.61
N LYS A 196 6.98 -16.50 -12.23
CA LYS A 196 6.26 -17.36 -13.20
C LYS A 196 5.30 -16.58 -14.10
N LEU A 197 4.78 -15.46 -13.61
CA LEU A 197 3.81 -14.62 -14.30
C LEU A 197 4.47 -13.60 -15.24
N ALA A 198 5.64 -13.10 -14.86
CA ALA A 198 6.35 -12.06 -15.59
C ALA A 198 6.91 -12.55 -16.93
N ASP A 199 7.01 -11.67 -17.93
CA ASP A 199 7.59 -11.97 -19.24
C ASP A 199 9.08 -12.33 -19.14
N TYR A 200 9.80 -11.76 -18.17
CA TYR A 200 11.15 -12.18 -17.82
C TYR A 200 11.56 -11.73 -16.40
N THR A 201 12.62 -12.37 -15.89
CA THR A 201 13.23 -11.99 -14.62
C THR A 201 14.51 -11.21 -14.87
N THR A 202 14.64 -10.03 -14.26
CA THR A 202 15.87 -9.23 -14.21
C THR A 202 16.74 -9.63 -13.02
N ASP A 203 17.79 -8.85 -12.73
CA ASP A 203 18.67 -9.09 -11.58
C ASP A 203 18.01 -8.61 -10.26
N THR A 204 18.66 -8.89 -9.13
CA THR A 204 18.15 -8.52 -7.80
C THR A 204 18.22 -7.00 -7.55
N ASN A 205 17.51 -6.54 -6.53
CA ASN A 205 17.57 -5.16 -6.06
C ASN A 205 19.00 -4.74 -5.61
N LYS A 206 19.80 -5.69 -5.13
CA LYS A 206 21.21 -5.45 -4.75
C LYS A 206 22.14 -5.30 -5.96
N ASN A 207 21.77 -5.86 -7.08
CA ASN A 207 22.55 -5.90 -8.32
C ASN A 207 21.98 -4.99 -9.42
N ASN A 208 21.30 -3.91 -9.04
CA ASN A 208 20.73 -2.91 -9.97
C ASN A 208 19.72 -3.50 -10.98
N GLY A 209 18.87 -4.46 -10.56
CA GLY A 209 17.94 -5.15 -11.42
C GLY A 209 17.01 -4.23 -12.21
N VAL A 210 16.46 -3.16 -11.59
CA VAL A 210 15.62 -2.17 -12.27
C VAL A 210 16.38 -1.49 -13.42
N ALA A 211 17.60 -1.00 -13.16
CA ALA A 211 18.42 -0.35 -14.18
C ALA A 211 18.76 -1.30 -15.34
N LYS A 212 19.07 -2.56 -15.03
CA LYS A 212 19.33 -3.59 -16.05
C LYS A 212 18.10 -3.88 -16.90
N ALA A 213 16.91 -3.95 -16.29
CA ALA A 213 15.65 -4.12 -17.01
C ALA A 213 15.41 -2.95 -17.97
N ILE A 214 15.55 -1.71 -17.50
CA ILE A 214 15.38 -0.52 -18.34
C ILE A 214 16.36 -0.52 -19.51
N LYS A 215 17.65 -0.76 -19.26
CA LYS A 215 18.67 -0.81 -20.31
C LYS A 215 18.37 -1.87 -21.38
N LYS A 216 17.92 -3.05 -20.96
CA LYS A 216 17.55 -4.14 -21.87
C LYS A 216 16.34 -3.77 -22.74
N LEU A 217 15.30 -3.19 -22.14
CA LEU A 217 14.05 -2.87 -22.84
C LEU A 217 14.20 -1.70 -23.81
N PHE A 218 14.93 -0.67 -23.41
CA PHE A 218 15.09 0.56 -24.21
C PHE A 218 16.39 0.61 -25.01
N LYS A 219 17.22 -0.44 -24.94
CA LYS A 219 18.50 -0.57 -25.69
C LYS A 219 19.47 0.60 -25.44
N ILE A 220 19.58 1.08 -24.19
CA ILE A 220 20.40 2.20 -23.75
C ILE A 220 21.50 1.76 -22.75
#